data_5667d237dffaca48b5d92cfb6ad37378
#
_entry.id   5667d237dffaca48b5d92cfb6ad37378
#
_cell.length_a   1.000
_cell.length_b   1.000
_cell.length_c   1.000
_cell.angle_alpha   90.00
_cell.angle_beta   90.00
_cell.angle_gamma   90.00
#
_symmetry.space_group_name_H-M   'P 1'
#
loop_
_entity.id
_entity.type
_entity.pdbx_description
1 polymer ?
#
loop_
_entity_poly.entity_id
_entity_poly.type
_entity_poly.pdbx_seq_one_letter_code
_entity_poly.pdbx_strand_id
1 'polypeptide(L)' 'MMNTIDLSKPVAQTLKEHPEVKDILVDLGFKPLANPAMLNTVGKVTSLKAGSKLAKIPLETIIKTLEFNGYEVIGGE' A
#
# COMPACT_ATOMS: atom_id res chain seq x y z
N MET A 1 -1.64 -14.43 -14.24
CA MET A 1 -2.16 -13.73 -13.06
C MET A 1 -1.38 -12.44 -12.84
N MET A 2 -2.07 -11.38 -12.57
CA MET A 2 -1.46 -10.06 -12.53
C MET A 2 -1.09 -9.68 -11.09
N ASN A 3 0.19 -9.51 -10.84
CA ASN A 3 0.68 -9.02 -9.55
C ASN A 3 0.92 -7.51 -9.66
N THR A 4 -0.15 -6.78 -9.97
CA THR A 4 -0.06 -5.35 -10.19
C THR A 4 -0.64 -4.61 -9.00
N ILE A 5 0.10 -3.64 -8.50
CA ILE A 5 -0.33 -2.75 -7.41
C ILE A 5 -0.53 -1.36 -7.99
N ASP A 6 -1.74 -0.83 -7.87
CA ASP A 6 -2.06 0.53 -8.31
C ASP A 6 -2.04 1.45 -7.10
N LEU A 7 -1.08 2.34 -7.04
CA LEU A 7 -0.88 3.24 -5.90
C LEU A 7 -1.98 4.29 -5.77
N SER A 8 -2.79 4.48 -6.81
CA SER A 8 -3.88 5.45 -6.79
C SER A 8 -5.18 4.88 -6.24
N LYS A 9 -5.28 3.56 -6.10
CA LYS A 9 -6.47 2.91 -5.55
C LYS A 9 -6.46 2.95 -4.03
N PRO A 10 -7.64 2.88 -3.38
CA PRO A 10 -7.69 2.81 -1.91
C PRO A 10 -6.88 1.62 -1.39
N VAL A 11 -6.17 1.83 -0.29
CA VAL A 11 -5.34 0.79 0.32
C VAL A 11 -6.17 -0.45 0.67
N ALA A 12 -7.40 -0.25 1.15
CA ALA A 12 -8.26 -1.38 1.50
C ALA A 12 -8.53 -2.28 0.29
N GLN A 13 -8.69 -1.69 -0.89
CA GLN A 13 -8.89 -2.48 -2.10
C GLN A 13 -7.62 -3.24 -2.48
N THR A 14 -6.47 -2.59 -2.38
CA THR A 14 -5.19 -3.23 -2.66
C THR A 14 -4.97 -4.44 -1.75
N LEU A 15 -5.24 -4.30 -0.47
CA LEU A 15 -5.06 -5.38 0.49
C LEU A 15 -6.12 -6.47 0.37
N LYS A 16 -7.27 -6.15 -0.21
CA LYS A 16 -8.28 -7.16 -0.51
C LYS A 16 -7.81 -8.06 -1.66
N GLU A 17 -7.18 -7.47 -2.66
CA GLU A 17 -6.67 -8.20 -3.82
C GLU A 17 -5.35 -8.91 -3.51
N HIS A 18 -4.53 -8.31 -2.65
CA HIS A 18 -3.20 -8.81 -2.29
C HIS A 18 -3.00 -8.74 -0.77
N PRO A 19 -3.63 -9.64 0.00
CA PRO A 19 -3.56 -9.58 1.47
C PRO A 19 -2.12 -9.65 2.01
N GLU A 20 -1.25 -10.32 1.30
CA GLU A 20 0.15 -10.48 1.73
C GLU A 20 0.91 -9.15 1.72
N VAL A 21 0.44 -8.17 0.96
CA VAL A 21 1.11 -6.86 0.88
C VAL A 21 0.97 -6.09 2.19
N LYS A 22 -0.01 -6.43 3.02
CA LYS A 22 -0.18 -5.78 4.31
C LYS A 22 1.08 -5.83 5.16
N ASP A 23 1.70 -7.00 5.25
CA ASP A 23 2.90 -7.16 6.06
C ASP A 23 4.06 -6.33 5.52
N ILE A 24 4.17 -6.25 4.20
CA ILE A 24 5.20 -5.43 3.55
C ILE A 24 5.01 -3.96 3.92
N LEU A 25 3.78 -3.48 3.85
CA LEU A 25 3.47 -2.07 4.13
C LEU A 25 3.65 -1.74 5.61
N VAL A 26 3.27 -2.64 6.50
CA VAL A 26 3.47 -2.44 7.94
C VAL A 26 4.97 -2.35 8.25
N ASP A 27 5.77 -3.20 7.64
CA ASP A 27 7.23 -3.17 7.81
C ASP A 27 7.85 -1.88 7.30
N LEU A 28 7.24 -1.27 6.26
CA LEU A 28 7.71 0.00 5.74
C LEU A 28 7.39 1.18 6.65
N GLY A 29 6.46 1.01 7.57
CA GLY A 29 6.06 2.07 8.50
C GLY A 29 4.58 2.39 8.50
N PHE A 30 3.77 1.71 7.70
CA PHE A 30 2.31 1.89 7.70
C PHE A 30 1.69 1.09 8.85
N LYS A 31 2.10 1.39 10.07
CA LYS A 31 1.67 0.63 11.25
C LYS A 31 0.17 0.60 11.48
N PRO A 32 -0.60 1.69 11.20
CA PRO A 32 -2.07 1.62 11.35
C PRO A 32 -2.73 0.54 10.51
N LEU A 33 -2.10 0.09 9.43
CA LEU A 33 -2.67 -0.97 8.59
C LEU A 33 -2.72 -2.32 9.29
N ALA A 34 -1.97 -2.49 10.38
CA ALA A 34 -2.04 -3.70 11.19
C ALA A 34 -3.35 -3.77 11.98
N ASN A 35 -4.04 -2.65 12.14
CA ASN A 35 -5.31 -2.57 12.87
C ASN A 35 -6.47 -2.69 11.87
N PRO A 36 -7.29 -3.78 11.94
CA PRO A 36 -8.39 -3.95 10.98
C PRO A 36 -9.39 -2.80 10.97
N ALA A 37 -9.65 -2.18 12.13
CA ALA A 37 -10.59 -1.07 12.21
C ALA A 37 -10.04 0.15 11.44
N MET A 38 -8.76 0.44 11.58
CA MET A 38 -8.13 1.55 10.85
C MET A 38 -8.09 1.25 9.36
N LEU A 39 -7.77 0.01 8.99
CA LEU A 39 -7.75 -0.38 7.58
C LEU A 39 -9.13 -0.21 6.95
N ASN A 40 -10.19 -0.60 7.65
CA ASN A 40 -11.54 -0.51 7.13
C ASN A 40 -12.08 0.92 7.09
N THR A 41 -11.45 1.84 7.78
CA THR A 41 -11.85 3.25 7.83
C THR A 41 -10.96 4.10 6.95
N VAL A 42 -9.71 4.26 7.35
CA VAL A 42 -8.75 5.11 6.64
C VAL A 42 -8.35 4.47 5.31
N GLY A 43 -8.16 3.16 5.29
CA GLY A 43 -7.74 2.46 4.08
C GLY A 43 -8.75 2.52 2.94
N LYS A 44 -10.03 2.75 3.24
CA LYS A 44 -11.05 2.86 2.20
C LYS A 44 -11.02 4.19 1.47
N VAL A 45 -10.47 5.23 2.09
CA VAL A 45 -10.45 6.58 1.53
C VAL A 45 -9.04 7.07 1.21
N THR A 46 -8.02 6.31 1.54
CA THR A 46 -6.63 6.71 1.36
C THR A 46 -5.91 5.73 0.43
N SER A 47 -5.29 6.25 -0.62
CA SER A 47 -4.44 5.44 -1.50
C SER A 47 -3.03 5.34 -0.90
N LEU A 48 -2.22 4.41 -1.42
CA LEU A 48 -0.82 4.31 -1.01
C LEU A 48 -0.06 5.59 -1.36
N LYS A 49 -0.40 6.19 -2.49
CA LYS A 49 0.21 7.45 -2.91
C LYS A 49 -0.06 8.56 -1.89
N ALA A 50 -1.30 8.69 -1.44
CA ALA A 50 -1.65 9.66 -0.42
C ALA A 50 -1.08 9.27 0.94
N GLY A 51 -1.13 7.98 1.26
CA GLY A 51 -0.62 7.47 2.53
C GLY A 51 0.88 7.68 2.69
N SER A 52 1.64 7.62 1.59
CA SER A 52 3.07 7.86 1.64
C SER A 52 3.39 9.26 2.19
N LYS A 53 2.59 10.24 1.80
CA LYS A 53 2.76 11.61 2.28
C LYS A 53 2.37 11.73 3.75
N LEU A 54 1.28 11.09 4.14
CA LEU A 54 0.81 11.14 5.52
C LEU A 54 1.77 10.44 6.49
N ALA A 55 2.33 9.32 6.06
CA ALA A 55 3.25 8.55 6.88
C ALA A 55 4.70 9.01 6.74
N LYS A 56 4.96 9.98 5.86
CA LYS A 56 6.31 10.48 5.55
C LYS A 56 7.25 9.38 5.08
N ILE A 57 6.70 8.45 4.32
CA ILE A 57 7.47 7.37 3.70
C ILE A 57 7.65 7.72 2.23
N PRO A 58 8.89 7.80 1.71
CA PRO A 58 9.09 8.13 0.29
C PRO A 58 8.36 7.15 -0.62
N LEU A 59 7.62 7.67 -1.59
CA LEU A 59 6.88 6.83 -2.52
C LEU A 59 7.81 5.89 -3.27
N GLU A 60 9.01 6.36 -3.59
CA GLU A 60 10.03 5.54 -4.26
C GLU A 60 10.38 4.31 -3.43
N THR A 61 10.47 4.46 -2.12
CA THR A 61 10.76 3.32 -1.22
C THR A 61 9.66 2.28 -1.31
N ILE A 62 8.40 2.72 -1.35
CA ILE A 62 7.26 1.82 -1.47
C ILE A 62 7.32 1.09 -2.80
N ILE A 63 7.55 1.82 -3.89
CA ILE A 63 7.63 1.24 -5.23
C ILE A 63 8.75 0.20 -5.31
N LYS A 64 9.94 0.55 -4.85
CA LYS A 64 11.08 -0.36 -4.92
C LYS A 64 10.87 -1.61 -4.11
N THR A 65 10.28 -1.48 -2.91
CA THR A 65 10.02 -2.62 -2.04
C THR A 65 9.01 -3.57 -2.68
N LEU A 66 7.94 -3.03 -3.26
CA LEU A 66 6.94 -3.86 -3.92
C LEU A 66 7.52 -4.54 -5.16
N GLU A 67 8.31 -3.82 -5.95
CA GLU A 67 8.97 -4.41 -7.12
C GLU A 67 9.94 -5.51 -6.73
N PHE A 68 10.67 -5.30 -5.64
CA PHE A 68 11.58 -6.31 -5.11
C PHE A 68 10.84 -7.59 -4.72
N ASN A 69 9.59 -7.47 -4.31
CA ASN A 69 8.76 -8.61 -3.93
C ASN A 69 7.97 -9.20 -5.12
N GLY A 70 8.25 -8.76 -6.33
CA GLY A 70 7.68 -9.33 -7.54
C GLY A 70 6.42 -8.68 -8.05
N TYR A 71 6.08 -7.49 -7.57
CA TYR A 71 4.89 -6.78 -8.02
C TYR A 71 5.23 -5.75 -9.09
N GLU A 72 4.30 -5.57 -10.04
CA GLU A 72 4.34 -4.45 -10.96
C GLU A 72 3.60 -3.28 -10.31
N VAL A 73 4.20 -2.10 -10.28
CA VAL A 73 3.63 -0.95 -9.58
C VAL A 73 3.24 0.13 -10.58
N ILE A 74 1.99 0.58 -10.51
CA ILE A 74 1.46 1.65 -11.37
C ILE A 74 0.78 2.70 -10.50
N GLY A 75 0.41 3.83 -11.10
CA GLY A 75 -0.34 4.88 -10.40
C GLY A 75 0.50 5.78 -9.52
N GLY A 76 1.81 5.75 -9.66
CA GLY A 76 2.72 6.57 -8.85
C GLY A 76 3.06 7.93 -9.45
N GLU A 77 2.57 8.23 -10.62
CA GLU A 77 2.87 9.51 -11.29
C GLU A 77 2.23 10.69 -10.60
#